data_d9d5f3b2a581352d7da47b1841e62671
#
_entry.id   d9d5f3b2a581352d7da47b1841e62671
#
_cell.length_a   1.000
_cell.length_b   1.000
_cell.length_c   1.000
_cell.angle_alpha   90.00
_cell.angle_beta   90.00
_cell.angle_gamma   90.00
#
_symmetry.space_group_name_H-M   'P 1'
#
loop_
_entity.id
_entity.type
_entity.pdbx_description
1 polymer ?
#
loop_
_entity_poly.entity_id
_entity_poly.type
_entity_poly.pdbx_seq_one_letter_code
_entity_poly.pdbx_strand_id
1 'polypeptide(L)'
;MARHLSRRAFLSSTCGGIAAGFVTSNLFGDPRPPVRHPRATDGDERHEPNWDERFALTVGTKKGDLIGNSDRVLQAAVDYVARLGGGTVHVLPGTYTLRNSVFLPSKVRLLGSGADSILTKIPSETIKLSEDSDWYDQEITLSKSAGFQVGDGVVLKTKNPHNGATDVLKRTLVARKGNRFKLNDGLRKNFWLTGQPTCSSLFPLLTSEYTDDVVIENITLDGNAKNNENLNGNYGGGIFLQDCNRYTFRKVESRNYNGDGFSFQICHDVIVENCYSHDNANLGVHPGSGSQRPLIINNRLERNDIGIFWCWGVKYGHAEKNRIVGNRNYGISIGHNDTDNVMVDNDVLDSGKVGVLFRDDTRGKDFWANRNRIENNRIQNSGADDGIAIDIRGKTKDLHILGNQLKETRKPMNRIGIRIASNAARIELANNSIQGFAKTIDDQRSA
;
A
#
# COMPACT_ATOMS: atom_id res chain seq x y z
N MET A 1 39.69 0.65 -25.40
CA MET A 1 38.50 1.03 -26.20
C MET A 1 37.65 -0.20 -26.46
N ALA A 2 36.65 -0.46 -25.66
CA ALA A 2 35.70 -1.56 -25.85
C ALA A 2 34.35 -0.95 -26.24
N ARG A 3 33.85 -1.28 -27.42
CA ARG A 3 32.56 -0.79 -27.95
C ARG A 3 31.42 -1.61 -27.34
N HIS A 4 30.50 -0.95 -26.66
CA HIS A 4 29.21 -1.50 -26.29
C HIS A 4 28.37 -1.80 -27.52
N LEU A 5 28.07 -3.07 -27.75
CA LEU A 5 27.10 -3.52 -28.77
C LEU A 5 25.71 -3.58 -28.08
N SER A 6 24.77 -2.82 -28.63
CA SER A 6 23.39 -2.74 -28.21
C SER A 6 22.63 -4.05 -28.51
N ARG A 7 21.84 -4.54 -27.60
CA ARG A 7 20.99 -5.76 -27.67
C ARG A 7 19.87 -5.73 -28.73
N ARG A 8 19.81 -4.73 -29.59
CA ARG A 8 18.76 -4.58 -30.63
C ARG A 8 19.02 -5.25 -31.98
N ALA A 9 20.12 -5.94 -32.14
CA ALA A 9 20.53 -6.48 -33.48
C ALA A 9 20.42 -8.01 -33.62
N PHE A 10 19.66 -8.74 -32.79
CA PHE A 10 19.63 -10.22 -32.86
C PHE A 10 18.25 -10.83 -33.13
N LEU A 11 17.28 -10.09 -33.62
CA LEU A 11 15.97 -10.64 -34.00
C LEU A 11 15.59 -10.28 -35.45
N SER A 12 16.39 -10.74 -36.42
CA SER A 12 15.95 -10.83 -37.81
C SER A 12 16.62 -12.02 -38.48
N SER A 13 15.97 -13.15 -38.46
CA SER A 13 15.87 -14.19 -39.49
C SER A 13 15.62 -15.56 -38.92
N THR A 14 14.38 -15.98 -38.97
CA THR A 14 13.98 -17.35 -39.39
C THR A 14 12.46 -17.32 -39.63
N CYS A 15 12.06 -17.19 -40.87
CA CYS A 15 10.70 -17.51 -41.30
C CYS A 15 10.57 -19.02 -41.47
N GLY A 16 9.68 -19.62 -40.72
CA GLY A 16 9.15 -20.97 -40.91
C GLY A 16 7.66 -20.94 -40.70
N GLY A 17 6.86 -21.08 -41.77
CA GLY A 17 5.41 -20.95 -41.73
C GLY A 17 4.72 -22.05 -40.96
N ILE A 18 3.74 -21.68 -40.14
CA ILE A 18 2.68 -22.53 -39.62
C ILE A 18 1.35 -21.83 -39.89
N ALA A 19 0.41 -22.58 -40.48
CA ALA A 19 -0.91 -22.12 -40.88
C ALA A 19 -1.71 -21.52 -39.75
N ALA A 20 -2.13 -20.27 -39.90
CA ALA A 20 -3.02 -19.59 -38.98
C ALA A 20 -4.47 -20.02 -39.23
N GLY A 21 -5.05 -20.68 -38.25
CA GLY A 21 -6.50 -20.76 -38.13
C GLY A 21 -7.05 -19.37 -37.80
N PHE A 22 -7.79 -18.76 -38.71
CA PHE A 22 -8.50 -17.51 -38.46
C PHE A 22 -9.63 -17.77 -37.47
N VAL A 23 -9.44 -17.36 -36.22
CA VAL A 23 -10.55 -17.10 -35.30
C VAL A 23 -11.00 -15.68 -35.58
N THR A 24 -12.19 -15.50 -36.12
CA THR A 24 -12.84 -14.22 -36.30
C THR A 24 -13.04 -13.55 -34.95
N SER A 25 -12.17 -12.63 -34.61
CA SER A 25 -12.34 -11.76 -33.44
C SER A 25 -13.47 -10.78 -33.71
N ASN A 26 -14.42 -10.69 -32.78
CA ASN A 26 -15.49 -9.68 -32.77
C ASN A 26 -14.90 -8.28 -32.94
N LEU A 27 -15.35 -7.57 -33.94
CA LEU A 27 -14.87 -6.23 -34.37
C LEU A 27 -15.17 -5.08 -33.36
N PHE A 28 -15.62 -5.38 -32.13
CA PHE A 28 -15.92 -4.40 -31.08
C PHE A 28 -15.35 -4.75 -29.71
N GLY A 29 -14.48 -5.73 -29.61
CA GLY A 29 -13.75 -6.03 -28.36
C GLY A 29 -12.55 -5.10 -28.17
N ASP A 30 -12.25 -4.74 -26.94
CA ASP A 30 -11.01 -4.03 -26.60
C ASP A 30 -9.81 -4.84 -27.16
N PRO A 31 -8.99 -4.28 -28.07
CA PRO A 31 -7.87 -4.99 -28.69
C PRO A 31 -6.76 -5.38 -27.71
N ARG A 32 -6.84 -4.94 -26.48
CA ARG A 32 -5.86 -5.26 -25.44
C ARG A 32 -6.16 -6.62 -24.81
N PRO A 33 -5.15 -7.48 -24.63
CA PRO A 33 -5.36 -8.76 -23.94
C PRO A 33 -5.80 -8.51 -22.48
N PRO A 34 -6.67 -9.37 -21.91
CA PRO A 34 -7.04 -9.25 -20.51
C PRO A 34 -5.80 -9.44 -19.64
N VAL A 35 -5.53 -8.45 -18.79
CA VAL A 35 -4.41 -8.50 -17.86
C VAL A 35 -4.81 -9.40 -16.68
N ARG A 36 -4.35 -10.64 -16.70
CA ARG A 36 -4.56 -11.60 -15.60
C ARG A 36 -3.35 -11.72 -14.68
N HIS A 37 -2.16 -11.57 -15.24
CA HIS A 37 -0.89 -11.57 -14.52
C HIS A 37 -0.08 -10.36 -14.98
N PRO A 38 -0.25 -9.21 -14.31
CA PRO A 38 0.42 -7.97 -14.74
C PRO A 38 1.95 -8.06 -14.77
N ARG A 39 2.54 -9.03 -14.09
CA ARG A 39 3.99 -9.27 -14.07
C ARG A 39 4.57 -9.88 -15.32
N ALA A 40 3.76 -10.57 -16.11
CA ALA A 40 4.23 -11.26 -17.31
C ALA A 40 4.50 -10.32 -18.49
N THR A 41 4.28 -9.02 -18.34
CA THR A 41 4.27 -8.10 -19.48
C THR A 41 5.60 -7.42 -19.79
N ASP A 42 6.60 -7.52 -18.91
CA ASP A 42 7.88 -6.81 -19.08
C ASP A 42 9.12 -7.71 -19.01
N GLY A 43 8.94 -9.00 -18.78
CA GLY A 43 10.06 -9.95 -18.67
C GLY A 43 10.86 -9.85 -17.36
N ASP A 44 10.40 -9.03 -16.43
CA ASP A 44 10.98 -8.90 -15.09
C ASP A 44 10.42 -10.00 -14.17
N GLU A 45 10.66 -11.25 -14.53
CA GLU A 45 10.30 -12.36 -13.65
C GLU A 45 11.08 -12.25 -12.34
N ARG A 46 10.31 -12.31 -11.26
CA ARG A 46 10.88 -12.30 -9.91
C ARG A 46 11.39 -13.70 -9.56
N HIS A 47 12.66 -13.81 -9.28
CA HIS A 47 13.27 -15.00 -8.70
C HIS A 47 13.67 -14.73 -7.25
N GLU A 48 12.94 -15.30 -6.30
CA GLU A 48 13.44 -15.35 -4.93
C GLU A 48 14.67 -16.27 -4.91
N PRO A 49 15.76 -15.88 -4.24
CA PRO A 49 16.91 -16.76 -4.08
C PRO A 49 16.54 -17.98 -3.21
N ASN A 50 17.30 -19.04 -3.31
CA ASN A 50 17.27 -20.07 -2.27
C ASN A 50 17.86 -19.49 -0.97
N TRP A 51 16.96 -19.14 -0.04
CA TRP A 51 17.35 -18.49 1.21
C TRP A 51 18.23 -19.38 2.10
N ASP A 52 18.14 -20.71 1.97
CA ASP A 52 18.95 -21.65 2.74
C ASP A 52 20.43 -21.65 2.30
N GLU A 53 20.73 -21.15 1.12
CA GLU A 53 22.09 -20.94 0.59
C GLU A 53 22.68 -19.57 0.96
N ARG A 54 21.89 -18.71 1.60
CA ARG A 54 22.30 -17.36 2.00
C ARG A 54 22.63 -17.30 3.48
N PHE A 55 23.43 -16.33 3.84
CA PHE A 55 23.75 -16.08 5.24
C PHE A 55 22.47 -15.80 6.05
N ALA A 56 22.39 -16.38 7.24
CA ALA A 56 21.30 -16.14 8.17
C ALA A 56 21.84 -15.69 9.53
N LEU A 57 21.11 -14.75 10.16
CA LEU A 57 21.45 -14.19 11.46
C LEU A 57 20.17 -14.12 12.30
N THR A 58 20.26 -14.50 13.56
CA THR A 58 19.13 -14.47 14.49
C THR A 58 19.17 -13.24 15.39
N VAL A 59 18.01 -12.59 15.56
CA VAL A 59 17.82 -11.50 16.54
C VAL A 59 16.81 -11.95 17.56
N GLY A 60 17.11 -11.81 18.84
CA GLY A 60 16.19 -12.17 19.91
C GLY A 60 16.29 -11.29 21.14
N THR A 61 15.25 -11.29 21.97
CA THR A 61 15.20 -10.47 23.19
C THR A 61 16.06 -11.02 24.32
N LYS A 62 16.35 -12.33 24.31
CA LYS A 62 17.13 -13.03 25.37
C LYS A 62 18.22 -13.95 24.80
N LYS A 63 18.07 -14.41 23.58
CA LYS A 63 18.99 -15.33 22.88
C LYS A 63 18.99 -15.02 21.39
N GLY A 64 20.04 -15.38 20.68
CA GLY A 64 20.27 -15.14 19.26
C GLY A 64 21.68 -14.65 19.03
N ASP A 65 22.08 -14.49 17.79
CA ASP A 65 23.39 -13.94 17.42
C ASP A 65 23.49 -12.47 17.85
N LEU A 66 22.39 -11.72 17.74
CA LEU A 66 22.25 -10.38 18.31
C LEU A 66 21.12 -10.37 19.34
N ILE A 67 21.35 -9.74 20.48
CA ILE A 67 20.40 -9.68 21.59
C ILE A 67 19.98 -8.23 21.83
N GLY A 68 18.66 -7.99 21.85
CA GLY A 68 18.04 -6.71 22.14
C GLY A 68 16.56 -6.70 21.72
N ASN A 69 15.85 -5.64 22.10
CA ASN A 69 14.41 -5.52 21.90
C ASN A 69 14.01 -4.17 21.30
N SER A 70 14.86 -3.56 20.49
CA SER A 70 14.62 -2.26 19.87
C SER A 70 14.93 -2.25 18.36
N ASP A 71 14.55 -1.15 17.68
CA ASP A 71 14.93 -0.89 16.29
C ASP A 71 16.43 -0.99 16.03
N ARG A 72 17.28 -0.64 17.01
CA ARG A 72 18.74 -0.64 16.84
C ARG A 72 19.31 -2.01 16.56
N VAL A 73 18.87 -3.04 17.27
CA VAL A 73 19.36 -4.40 17.05
C VAL A 73 18.85 -4.97 15.74
N LEU A 74 17.62 -4.68 15.37
CA LEU A 74 17.04 -5.09 14.08
C LEU A 74 17.76 -4.39 12.93
N GLN A 75 18.01 -3.08 13.04
CA GLN A 75 18.74 -2.32 12.02
C GLN A 75 20.17 -2.82 11.85
N ALA A 76 20.88 -3.06 12.96
CA ALA A 76 22.24 -3.62 12.89
C ALA A 76 22.27 -5.00 12.19
N ALA A 77 21.25 -5.83 12.42
CA ALA A 77 21.13 -7.14 11.78
C ALA A 77 20.90 -7.02 10.27
N VAL A 78 19.93 -6.23 9.83
CA VAL A 78 19.61 -6.08 8.39
C VAL A 78 20.77 -5.43 7.63
N ASP A 79 21.43 -4.42 8.22
CA ASP A 79 22.59 -3.76 7.61
C ASP A 79 23.77 -4.74 7.46
N TYR A 80 24.04 -5.57 8.49
CA TYR A 80 25.11 -6.57 8.42
C TYR A 80 24.85 -7.60 7.33
N VAL A 81 23.64 -8.17 7.28
CA VAL A 81 23.26 -9.15 6.27
C VAL A 81 23.33 -8.56 4.86
N ALA A 82 22.89 -7.32 4.68
CA ALA A 82 22.95 -6.63 3.39
C ALA A 82 24.39 -6.44 2.90
N ARG A 83 25.34 -6.14 3.79
CA ARG A 83 26.78 -6.04 3.43
C ARG A 83 27.38 -7.33 2.91
N LEU A 84 26.80 -8.48 3.25
CA LEU A 84 27.21 -9.79 2.72
C LEU A 84 26.52 -10.13 1.37
N GLY A 85 25.82 -9.16 0.76
CA GLY A 85 25.11 -9.36 -0.49
C GLY A 85 23.70 -9.87 -0.34
N GLY A 86 23.14 -9.83 0.87
CA GLY A 86 21.80 -10.26 1.22
C GLY A 86 21.74 -11.57 1.98
N GLY A 87 20.58 -11.89 2.52
CA GLY A 87 20.34 -13.10 3.33
C GLY A 87 19.16 -12.91 4.28
N THR A 88 19.07 -13.73 5.31
CA THR A 88 17.94 -13.75 6.25
C THR A 88 18.30 -13.15 7.61
N VAL A 89 17.48 -12.24 8.09
CA VAL A 89 17.42 -11.87 9.52
C VAL A 89 16.20 -12.57 10.12
N HIS A 90 16.46 -13.54 11.01
CA HIS A 90 15.39 -14.25 11.70
C HIS A 90 15.11 -13.59 13.05
N VAL A 91 13.95 -12.96 13.16
CA VAL A 91 13.45 -12.32 14.37
C VAL A 91 12.77 -13.36 15.24
N LEU A 92 13.42 -13.73 16.34
CA LEU A 92 12.93 -14.72 17.29
C LEU A 92 11.69 -14.19 18.07
N PRO A 93 10.91 -15.07 18.72
CA PRO A 93 9.78 -14.65 19.54
C PRO A 93 10.17 -13.60 20.59
N GLY A 94 9.37 -12.56 20.67
CA GLY A 94 9.54 -11.43 21.59
C GLY A 94 8.87 -10.16 21.09
N THR A 95 8.76 -9.17 21.97
CA THR A 95 8.29 -7.85 21.61
C THR A 95 9.46 -6.89 21.47
N TYR A 96 9.55 -6.27 20.31
CA TYR A 96 10.58 -5.30 19.94
C TYR A 96 9.94 -3.93 19.85
N THR A 97 10.33 -3.04 20.77
CA THR A 97 9.75 -1.68 20.86
C THR A 97 10.61 -0.69 20.07
N LEU A 98 10.02 -0.14 19.03
CA LEU A 98 10.71 0.72 18.08
C LEU A 98 10.53 2.20 18.44
N ARG A 99 11.61 2.96 18.33
CA ARG A 99 11.66 4.42 18.37
C ARG A 99 11.91 5.04 17.00
N ASN A 100 12.27 4.22 16.02
CA ASN A 100 12.42 4.57 14.62
C ASN A 100 12.03 3.38 13.74
N SER A 101 11.82 3.64 12.47
CA SER A 101 11.64 2.59 11.47
C SER A 101 12.86 1.67 11.41
N VAL A 102 12.62 0.41 11.08
CA VAL A 102 13.68 -0.44 10.53
C VAL A 102 13.70 -0.21 9.01
N PHE A 103 14.81 0.31 8.51
CA PHE A 103 15.07 0.55 7.10
C PHE A 103 15.63 -0.72 6.45
N LEU A 104 14.90 -1.30 5.50
CA LEU A 104 15.28 -2.57 4.88
C LEU A 104 16.10 -2.32 3.62
N PRO A 105 17.37 -2.78 3.59
CA PRO A 105 18.20 -2.77 2.38
C PRO A 105 17.73 -3.80 1.35
N SER A 106 18.20 -3.66 0.12
CA SER A 106 17.93 -4.64 -0.95
C SER A 106 18.45 -6.03 -0.61
N LYS A 107 17.75 -7.06 -1.13
CA LYS A 107 18.13 -8.48 -1.05
C LYS A 107 18.13 -9.07 0.36
N VAL A 108 17.38 -8.49 1.28
CA VAL A 108 17.22 -8.98 2.65
C VAL A 108 15.85 -9.66 2.80
N ARG A 109 15.87 -10.81 3.51
CA ARG A 109 14.66 -11.43 4.04
C ARG A 109 14.57 -11.16 5.55
N LEU A 110 13.47 -10.51 5.97
CA LEU A 110 13.11 -10.37 7.38
C LEU A 110 12.08 -11.45 7.73
N LEU A 111 12.50 -12.46 8.47
CA LEU A 111 11.68 -13.62 8.83
C LEU A 111 11.35 -13.58 10.32
N GLY A 112 10.09 -13.47 10.68
CA GLY A 112 9.63 -13.64 12.06
C GLY A 112 9.34 -15.10 12.41
N SER A 113 8.92 -15.33 13.64
CA SER A 113 8.51 -16.63 14.17
C SER A 113 6.98 -16.72 14.36
N GLY A 114 6.21 -16.03 13.51
CA GLY A 114 4.75 -15.96 13.59
C GLY A 114 4.24 -14.82 14.49
N ALA A 115 3.09 -15.06 15.10
CA ALA A 115 2.41 -14.09 15.95
C ALA A 115 3.22 -13.67 17.20
N ASP A 116 4.24 -14.43 17.56
CA ASP A 116 5.06 -14.17 18.73
C ASP A 116 6.25 -13.23 18.44
N SER A 117 6.56 -12.94 17.18
CA SER A 117 7.57 -11.93 16.80
C SER A 117 6.87 -10.61 16.53
N ILE A 118 6.82 -9.75 17.53
CA ILE A 118 6.02 -8.52 17.48
C ILE A 118 6.93 -7.29 17.43
N LEU A 119 6.79 -6.50 16.37
CA LEU A 119 7.35 -5.15 16.29
C LEU A 119 6.26 -4.16 16.71
N THR A 120 6.53 -3.35 17.73
CA THR A 120 5.59 -2.32 18.18
C THR A 120 6.27 -0.97 18.30
N LYS A 121 5.53 0.11 18.27
CA LYS A 121 6.10 1.45 18.37
C LYS A 121 5.79 2.13 19.70
N ILE A 122 6.67 3.03 20.11
CA ILE A 122 6.45 3.91 21.26
C ILE A 122 5.19 4.78 21.06
N PRO A 123 4.56 5.28 22.15
CA PRO A 123 3.57 6.35 22.03
C PRO A 123 4.16 7.59 21.34
N SER A 124 3.36 8.27 20.51
CA SER A 124 3.80 9.49 19.86
C SER A 124 3.72 10.70 20.79
N GLU A 125 4.69 11.60 20.64
CA GLU A 125 4.71 12.91 21.26
C GLU A 125 4.91 13.97 20.18
N THR A 126 4.16 15.08 20.26
CA THR A 126 4.23 16.18 19.31
C THR A 126 4.64 17.47 20.02
N ILE A 127 5.72 18.09 19.57
CA ILE A 127 6.29 19.32 20.13
C ILE A 127 6.40 20.37 19.02
N LYS A 128 6.10 21.64 19.35
CA LYS A 128 6.30 22.78 18.44
C LYS A 128 7.79 23.10 18.32
N LEU A 129 8.20 23.57 17.15
CA LEU A 129 9.50 24.24 17.00
C LEU A 129 9.46 25.60 17.70
N SER A 130 10.61 26.07 18.18
CA SER A 130 10.80 27.37 18.83
C SER A 130 11.66 28.34 18.01
N GLU A 131 12.27 27.88 16.93
CA GLU A 131 13.08 28.66 16.01
C GLU A 131 12.68 28.34 14.56
N ASP A 132 12.86 29.29 13.67
CA ASP A 132 12.71 29.09 12.24
C ASP A 132 13.80 28.14 11.74
N SER A 133 13.45 27.31 10.78
CA SER A 133 14.42 26.46 10.07
C SER A 133 14.14 26.55 8.57
N ASP A 134 15.19 26.83 7.81
CA ASP A 134 15.12 27.04 6.37
C ASP A 134 15.31 25.73 5.58
N TRP A 135 14.96 25.74 4.33
CA TRP A 135 14.99 24.57 3.44
C TRP A 135 16.38 23.93 3.29
N TYR A 136 17.45 24.66 3.54
CA TYR A 136 18.82 24.17 3.50
C TYR A 136 19.34 23.69 4.87
N ASP A 137 18.61 23.98 5.96
CA ASP A 137 19.02 23.56 7.30
C ASP A 137 18.92 22.03 7.46
N GLN A 138 19.79 21.51 8.30
CA GLN A 138 19.82 20.10 8.71
C GLN A 138 19.63 19.99 10.23
N GLU A 139 18.86 20.90 10.79
CA GLU A 139 18.57 20.94 12.23
C GLU A 139 17.25 21.64 12.52
N ILE A 140 16.72 21.36 13.70
CA ILE A 140 15.52 21.97 14.26
C ILE A 140 15.74 22.27 15.74
N THR A 141 15.07 23.31 16.27
CA THR A 141 15.03 23.59 17.70
C THR A 141 13.60 23.42 18.21
N LEU A 142 13.42 22.51 19.17
CA LEU A 142 12.12 22.25 19.80
C LEU A 142 11.88 23.20 20.97
N SER A 143 10.63 23.58 21.25
CA SER A 143 10.27 24.42 22.40
C SER A 143 10.58 23.74 23.74
N LYS A 144 10.62 22.40 23.76
CA LYS A 144 11.12 21.56 24.85
C LYS A 144 11.60 20.23 24.28
N SER A 145 12.57 19.62 24.92
CA SER A 145 13.10 18.33 24.43
C SER A 145 12.22 17.12 24.71
N ALA A 146 11.42 17.20 25.75
CA ALA A 146 10.51 16.14 26.17
C ALA A 146 11.13 14.71 26.08
N GLY A 147 10.40 13.74 25.52
CA GLY A 147 10.84 12.35 25.37
C GLY A 147 11.73 12.04 24.16
N PHE A 148 12.06 13.05 23.33
CA PHE A 148 12.87 12.85 22.12
C PHE A 148 14.32 12.49 22.41
N GLN A 149 14.85 11.53 21.66
CA GLN A 149 16.22 11.02 21.77
C GLN A 149 16.91 10.99 20.41
N VAL A 150 18.23 10.95 20.43
CA VAL A 150 19.02 10.65 19.23
C VAL A 150 18.72 9.20 18.78
N GLY A 151 18.39 9.06 17.51
CA GLY A 151 17.92 7.83 16.90
C GLY A 151 16.41 7.80 16.63
N ASP A 152 15.62 8.70 17.23
CA ASP A 152 14.17 8.71 17.02
C ASP A 152 13.80 9.07 15.58
N GLY A 153 12.85 8.32 15.03
CA GLY A 153 12.15 8.67 13.81
C GLY A 153 11.09 9.73 14.06
N VAL A 154 11.08 10.77 13.24
CA VAL A 154 10.18 11.91 13.40
C VAL A 154 9.49 12.30 12.10
N VAL A 155 8.31 12.86 12.25
CA VAL A 155 7.58 13.57 11.20
C VAL A 155 7.52 15.05 11.57
N LEU A 156 8.02 15.88 10.67
CA LEU A 156 7.91 17.33 10.74
C LEU A 156 6.70 17.77 9.91
N LYS A 157 5.87 18.66 10.45
CA LYS A 157 4.71 19.23 9.75
C LYS A 157 4.70 20.74 9.90
N THR A 158 4.37 21.45 8.82
CA THR A 158 4.19 22.91 8.81
C THR A 158 3.16 23.31 7.76
N LYS A 159 2.55 24.48 7.91
CA LYS A 159 1.83 25.11 6.81
C LYS A 159 2.82 25.89 5.95
N ASN A 160 2.83 25.57 4.66
CA ASN A 160 3.66 26.29 3.68
C ASN A 160 3.17 27.76 3.59
N PRO A 161 4.02 28.75 3.86
CA PRO A 161 3.62 30.14 3.90
C PRO A 161 3.23 30.71 2.53
N HIS A 162 3.63 30.07 1.43
CA HIS A 162 3.37 30.57 0.08
C HIS A 162 2.03 30.07 -0.49
N ASN A 163 1.56 28.88 -0.11
CA ASN A 163 0.35 28.28 -0.70
C ASN A 163 -0.62 27.69 0.33
N GLY A 164 -0.29 27.75 1.63
CA GLY A 164 -1.13 27.25 2.72
C GLY A 164 -1.24 25.71 2.81
N ALA A 165 -0.60 24.96 1.91
CA ALA A 165 -0.59 23.50 1.95
C ALA A 165 0.19 22.99 3.17
N THR A 166 -0.13 21.79 3.64
CA THR A 166 0.64 21.15 4.71
C THR A 166 1.85 20.46 4.11
N ASP A 167 3.03 20.94 4.47
CA ASP A 167 4.29 20.24 4.22
C ASP A 167 4.53 19.19 5.29
N VAL A 168 4.91 17.98 4.85
CA VAL A 168 5.23 16.86 5.72
C VAL A 168 6.59 16.31 5.33
N LEU A 169 7.43 16.04 6.32
CA LEU A 169 8.78 15.54 6.11
C LEU A 169 9.14 14.49 7.17
N LYS A 170 9.68 13.37 6.73
CA LYS A 170 10.19 12.31 7.62
C LYS A 170 11.70 12.49 7.81
N ARG A 171 12.18 12.40 9.06
CA ARG A 171 13.61 12.49 9.39
C ARG A 171 13.95 11.58 10.58
N THR A 172 15.23 11.38 10.79
CA THR A 172 15.80 10.77 12.01
C THR A 172 16.62 11.82 12.76
N LEU A 173 16.47 11.87 14.06
CA LEU A 173 17.27 12.73 14.95
C LEU A 173 18.66 12.09 15.14
N VAL A 174 19.73 12.74 14.68
CA VAL A 174 21.09 12.13 14.67
C VAL A 174 22.07 12.72 15.66
N ALA A 175 21.81 13.92 16.17
CA ALA A 175 22.60 14.55 17.23
C ALA A 175 21.74 15.52 18.03
N ARG A 176 22.19 15.90 19.24
CA ARG A 176 21.43 16.76 20.13
C ARG A 176 22.34 17.69 20.96
N LYS A 177 21.91 18.95 21.11
CA LYS A 177 22.43 19.90 22.12
C LYS A 177 21.26 20.66 22.74
N GLY A 178 20.91 20.37 23.99
CA GLY A 178 19.70 20.93 24.62
C GLY A 178 18.43 20.53 23.88
N ASN A 179 17.67 21.53 23.39
CA ASN A 179 16.45 21.35 22.59
C ASN A 179 16.71 21.35 21.08
N ARG A 180 17.96 21.60 20.65
CA ARG A 180 18.37 21.58 19.25
C ARG A 180 18.77 20.17 18.83
N PHE A 181 18.20 19.70 17.74
CA PHE A 181 18.46 18.39 17.16
C PHE A 181 18.95 18.53 15.73
N LYS A 182 19.97 17.75 15.38
CA LYS A 182 20.37 17.55 13.98
C LYS A 182 19.58 16.41 13.36
N LEU A 183 19.34 16.54 12.06
CA LEU A 183 18.60 15.58 11.23
C LEU A 183 19.55 14.80 10.35
N ASN A 184 19.15 13.60 9.96
CA ASN A 184 19.92 12.74 9.05
C ASN A 184 20.08 13.32 7.63
N ASP A 185 19.21 14.27 7.23
CA ASP A 185 19.26 14.96 5.94
C ASP A 185 18.68 16.37 6.06
N GLY A 186 18.96 17.24 5.07
CA GLY A 186 18.43 18.60 5.00
C GLY A 186 16.90 18.66 4.91
N LEU A 187 16.33 19.74 5.36
CA LEU A 187 14.88 19.94 5.40
C LEU A 187 14.26 19.95 4.00
N ARG A 188 14.88 20.62 3.04
CA ARG A 188 14.37 20.82 1.67
C ARG A 188 12.98 21.48 1.60
N LYS A 189 12.54 22.07 2.73
CA LYS A 189 11.30 22.82 2.93
C LYS A 189 11.50 23.82 4.07
N ASN A 190 10.73 24.91 4.06
CA ASN A 190 10.80 25.93 5.12
C ASN A 190 9.87 25.54 6.26
N PHE A 191 10.42 25.47 7.47
CA PHE A 191 9.70 25.21 8.71
C PHE A 191 9.72 26.46 9.58
N TRP A 192 9.14 27.56 9.07
CA TRP A 192 9.08 28.83 9.76
C TRP A 192 7.96 28.85 10.80
N LEU A 193 8.17 29.58 11.89
CA LEU A 193 7.22 29.66 13.01
C LEU A 193 5.85 30.18 12.58
N THR A 194 5.79 31.01 11.55
CA THR A 194 4.53 31.46 10.92
C THR A 194 3.66 30.32 10.41
N GLY A 195 4.25 29.20 10.00
CA GLY A 195 3.58 27.97 9.59
C GLY A 195 3.21 27.03 10.75
N GLN A 196 3.51 27.43 11.99
CA GLN A 196 3.28 26.63 13.20
C GLN A 196 3.90 25.22 13.13
N PRO A 197 5.22 25.12 12.87
CA PRO A 197 5.88 23.85 12.66
C PRO A 197 5.88 22.99 13.92
N THR A 198 5.72 21.68 13.70
CA THR A 198 5.73 20.64 14.73
C THR A 198 6.67 19.52 14.38
N CYS A 199 7.19 18.86 15.40
CA CYS A 199 7.94 17.61 15.33
C CYS A 199 7.18 16.54 16.14
N SER A 200 6.86 15.44 15.51
CA SER A 200 6.14 14.30 16.14
C SER A 200 6.98 13.04 16.05
N SER A 201 7.06 12.23 17.12
CA SER A 201 7.70 10.91 17.10
C SER A 201 6.81 9.88 16.38
N LEU A 202 6.65 10.10 15.06
CA LEU A 202 5.85 9.27 14.16
C LEU A 202 6.74 8.68 13.07
N PHE A 203 6.55 7.41 12.76
CA PHE A 203 7.33 6.68 11.76
C PHE A 203 6.59 5.40 11.37
N PRO A 204 6.79 4.84 10.15
CA PRO A 204 6.40 3.47 9.82
C PRO A 204 7.23 2.46 10.61
N LEU A 205 6.69 1.26 10.91
CA LEU A 205 7.46 0.24 11.60
C LEU A 205 8.59 -0.32 10.71
N LEU A 206 8.25 -0.68 9.48
CA LEU A 206 9.20 -1.08 8.45
C LEU A 206 9.12 -0.12 7.28
N THR A 207 10.26 0.26 6.72
CA THR A 207 10.30 1.19 5.57
C THR A 207 11.48 0.92 4.65
N SER A 208 11.33 1.37 3.42
CA SER A 208 12.42 1.37 2.43
C SER A 208 12.19 2.44 1.38
N GLU A 209 13.29 2.95 0.84
CA GLU A 209 13.29 3.86 -0.32
C GLU A 209 14.42 3.42 -1.27
N TYR A 210 14.14 3.36 -2.58
CA TYR A 210 15.11 3.00 -3.63
C TYR A 210 15.78 1.65 -3.42
N THR A 211 15.02 0.64 -2.97
CA THR A 211 15.54 -0.71 -2.72
C THR A 211 14.68 -1.77 -3.41
N ASP A 212 15.28 -2.94 -3.67
CA ASP A 212 14.68 -4.01 -4.45
C ASP A 212 14.89 -5.38 -3.80
N ASP A 213 14.03 -6.36 -4.19
CA ASP A 213 14.21 -7.77 -3.88
C ASP A 213 14.21 -8.08 -2.37
N VAL A 214 13.23 -7.55 -1.65
CA VAL A 214 13.08 -7.75 -0.21
C VAL A 214 11.87 -8.66 0.09
N VAL A 215 12.05 -9.53 1.06
CA VAL A 215 10.98 -10.41 1.56
C VAL A 215 10.75 -10.15 3.05
N ILE A 216 9.49 -9.97 3.44
CA ILE A 216 9.07 -9.83 4.83
C ILE A 216 8.06 -10.92 5.13
N GLU A 217 8.35 -11.79 6.09
CA GLU A 217 7.55 -12.98 6.33
C GLU A 217 7.29 -13.24 7.80
N ASN A 218 6.09 -13.77 8.07
CA ASN A 218 5.74 -14.44 9.31
C ASN A 218 6.01 -13.59 10.57
N ILE A 219 5.63 -12.31 10.55
CA ILE A 219 5.90 -11.33 11.60
C ILE A 219 4.66 -10.48 11.89
N THR A 220 4.52 -10.03 13.13
CA THR A 220 3.44 -9.14 13.56
C THR A 220 3.94 -7.70 13.75
N LEU A 221 3.24 -6.76 13.14
CA LEU A 221 3.45 -5.32 13.22
C LEU A 221 2.29 -4.70 14.00
N ASP A 222 2.54 -4.19 15.20
CA ASP A 222 1.54 -3.54 16.04
C ASP A 222 1.84 -2.04 16.15
N GLY A 223 0.99 -1.23 15.53
CA GLY A 223 1.18 0.21 15.43
C GLY A 223 0.87 0.99 16.71
N ASN A 224 0.35 0.35 17.77
CA ASN A 224 -0.03 1.02 19.02
C ASN A 224 -0.92 2.26 18.78
N ALA A 225 -1.91 2.15 17.88
CA ALA A 225 -2.70 3.27 17.33
C ALA A 225 -3.35 4.14 18.42
N LYS A 226 -3.82 3.54 19.52
CA LYS A 226 -4.47 4.27 20.62
C LYS A 226 -3.58 5.31 21.31
N ASN A 227 -2.26 5.14 21.19
CA ASN A 227 -1.26 6.02 21.79
C ASN A 227 -0.48 6.83 20.73
N ASN A 228 -0.93 6.81 19.48
CA ASN A 228 -0.24 7.46 18.37
C ASN A 228 -1.20 8.35 17.57
N GLU A 229 -0.74 9.55 17.23
CA GLU A 229 -1.43 10.41 16.28
C GLU A 229 -1.52 9.75 14.89
N ASN A 230 -2.51 10.15 14.09
CA ASN A 230 -2.66 9.62 12.73
C ASN A 230 -1.47 10.01 11.85
N LEU A 231 -0.95 9.04 11.11
CA LEU A 231 0.03 9.22 10.06
C LEU A 231 -0.57 8.78 8.72
N ASN A 232 -0.79 9.75 7.83
CA ASN A 232 -1.38 9.50 6.51
C ASN A 232 -0.54 8.51 5.69
N GLY A 233 -1.19 7.63 4.95
CA GLY A 233 -0.58 6.56 4.17
C GLY A 233 0.38 7.00 3.07
N ASN A 234 0.34 8.28 2.65
CA ASN A 234 1.35 8.84 1.75
C ASN A 234 2.71 9.08 2.43
N TYR A 235 2.79 8.95 3.75
CA TYR A 235 3.99 9.20 4.54
C TYR A 235 4.36 8.04 5.46
N GLY A 236 3.45 7.10 5.70
CA GLY A 236 3.71 6.00 6.62
C GLY A 236 2.65 4.90 6.59
N GLY A 237 2.97 3.79 7.21
CA GLY A 237 2.15 2.60 7.37
C GLY A 237 2.77 1.67 8.40
N GLY A 238 2.13 0.57 8.74
CA GLY A 238 2.82 -0.54 9.39
C GLY A 238 4.06 -0.91 8.56
N ILE A 239 3.87 -1.01 7.25
CA ILE A 239 4.94 -1.03 6.23
C ILE A 239 4.74 0.17 5.30
N PHE A 240 5.80 0.92 5.04
CA PHE A 240 5.80 2.01 4.06
C PHE A 240 6.98 1.88 3.10
N LEU A 241 6.68 1.79 1.80
CA LEU A 241 7.69 1.74 0.75
C LEU A 241 7.54 2.94 -0.19
N GLN A 242 8.65 3.41 -0.72
CA GLN A 242 8.67 4.42 -1.77
C GLN A 242 9.77 4.11 -2.79
N ASP A 243 9.45 4.20 -4.10
CA ASP A 243 10.40 3.93 -5.18
C ASP A 243 11.11 2.56 -5.04
N CYS A 244 10.35 1.51 -4.66
CA CYS A 244 10.86 0.16 -4.42
C CYS A 244 10.27 -0.84 -5.40
N ASN A 245 11.02 -1.93 -5.71
CA ASN A 245 10.52 -2.94 -6.63
C ASN A 245 10.70 -4.35 -6.07
N ARG A 246 9.82 -5.28 -6.50
CA ARG A 246 9.93 -6.72 -6.18
C ARG A 246 9.99 -7.01 -4.68
N TYR A 247 9.04 -6.43 -3.93
CA TYR A 247 8.82 -6.74 -2.53
C TYR A 247 7.80 -7.86 -2.36
N THR A 248 8.02 -8.77 -1.40
CA THR A 248 7.00 -9.74 -0.97
C THR A 248 6.71 -9.61 0.51
N PHE A 249 5.44 -9.46 0.83
CA PHE A 249 4.91 -9.61 2.17
C PHE A 249 4.13 -10.92 2.22
N ARG A 250 4.54 -11.84 3.09
CA ARG A 250 3.93 -13.17 3.21
C ARG A 250 3.66 -13.51 4.67
N LYS A 251 2.40 -13.84 4.99
CA LYS A 251 1.99 -14.15 6.38
C LYS A 251 2.39 -13.05 7.39
N VAL A 252 2.29 -11.80 6.98
CA VAL A 252 2.52 -10.63 7.84
C VAL A 252 1.18 -10.21 8.44
N GLU A 253 1.14 -10.06 9.77
CA GLU A 253 0.04 -9.39 10.45
C GLU A 253 0.40 -7.92 10.66
N SER A 254 -0.41 -6.98 10.13
CA SER A 254 -0.27 -5.54 10.36
C SER A 254 -1.54 -5.02 11.04
N ARG A 255 -1.43 -4.63 12.29
CA ARG A 255 -2.58 -4.27 13.12
C ARG A 255 -2.37 -3.01 13.94
N ASN A 256 -3.49 -2.41 14.35
CA ASN A 256 -3.50 -1.28 15.27
C ASN A 256 -2.52 -0.16 14.85
N TYR A 257 -2.31 0.03 13.54
CA TYR A 257 -1.45 1.11 13.09
C TYR A 257 -2.26 2.43 13.01
N ASN A 258 -1.62 3.53 13.37
CA ASN A 258 -2.21 4.87 13.38
C ASN A 258 -2.37 5.52 11.98
N GLY A 259 -2.35 4.71 10.96
CA GLY A 259 -2.50 5.03 9.53
C GLY A 259 -2.83 3.76 8.75
N ASP A 260 -2.14 3.48 7.65
CA ASP A 260 -2.34 2.31 6.80
C ASP A 260 -1.64 1.07 7.35
N GLY A 261 -2.18 -0.12 7.09
CA GLY A 261 -1.51 -1.39 7.36
C GLY A 261 -0.30 -1.60 6.46
N PHE A 262 -0.53 -1.59 5.14
CA PHE A 262 0.48 -1.69 4.09
C PHE A 262 0.32 -0.50 3.16
N SER A 263 1.35 0.30 2.98
CA SER A 263 1.38 1.40 2.02
C SER A 263 2.65 1.36 1.19
N PHE A 264 2.52 1.46 -0.13
CA PHE A 264 3.65 1.50 -1.03
C PHE A 264 3.37 2.44 -2.21
N GLN A 265 4.30 3.37 -2.43
CA GLN A 265 4.18 4.47 -3.37
C GLN A 265 5.25 4.36 -4.45
N ILE A 266 4.89 4.50 -5.72
CA ILE A 266 5.81 4.40 -6.86
C ILE A 266 6.59 3.06 -6.82
N CYS A 267 5.88 1.98 -6.48
CA CYS A 267 6.50 0.66 -6.32
C CYS A 267 5.99 -0.31 -7.39
N HIS A 268 6.89 -1.15 -7.90
CA HIS A 268 6.54 -2.12 -8.94
C HIS A 268 6.73 -3.55 -8.43
N ASP A 269 5.84 -4.45 -8.88
CA ASP A 269 5.92 -5.87 -8.58
C ASP A 269 5.90 -6.20 -7.07
N VAL A 270 5.06 -5.50 -6.32
CA VAL A 270 4.84 -5.77 -4.89
C VAL A 270 3.83 -6.90 -4.73
N ILE A 271 4.18 -7.92 -3.93
CA ILE A 271 3.27 -9.00 -3.53
C ILE A 271 2.84 -8.83 -2.08
N VAL A 272 1.53 -8.85 -1.85
CA VAL A 272 0.92 -9.00 -0.52
C VAL A 272 0.12 -10.29 -0.53
N GLU A 273 0.61 -11.34 0.13
CA GLU A 273 -0.02 -12.64 0.08
C GLU A 273 -0.16 -13.29 1.46
N ASN A 274 -1.32 -13.89 1.71
CA ASN A 274 -1.61 -14.58 2.97
C ASN A 274 -1.42 -13.69 4.21
N CYS A 275 -1.55 -12.38 4.06
CA CYS A 275 -1.36 -11.40 5.13
C CYS A 275 -2.68 -11.08 5.85
N TYR A 276 -2.57 -10.55 7.07
CA TYR A 276 -3.70 -10.08 7.85
C TYR A 276 -3.51 -8.60 8.21
N SER A 277 -4.28 -7.71 7.59
CA SER A 277 -4.28 -6.26 7.87
C SER A 277 -5.59 -5.87 8.53
N HIS A 278 -5.52 -5.41 9.79
CA HIS A 278 -6.76 -5.16 10.53
C HIS A 278 -6.64 -4.11 11.63
N ASP A 279 -7.77 -3.53 11.98
CA ASP A 279 -7.89 -2.53 13.04
C ASP A 279 -6.94 -1.33 12.86
N ASN A 280 -6.54 -1.05 11.61
CA ASN A 280 -5.73 0.11 11.29
C ASN A 280 -6.61 1.37 11.17
N ALA A 281 -6.04 2.52 11.49
CA ALA A 281 -6.79 3.78 11.47
C ALA A 281 -7.25 4.17 10.07
N ASN A 282 -6.48 3.84 9.02
CA ASN A 282 -6.81 4.15 7.64
C ASN A 282 -6.98 2.86 6.81
N LEU A 283 -6.09 2.58 5.90
CA LEU A 283 -6.27 1.61 4.81
C LEU A 283 -5.65 0.25 5.16
N GLY A 284 -6.28 -0.82 4.72
CA GLY A 284 -5.72 -2.17 4.88
C GLY A 284 -4.51 -2.38 3.99
N VAL A 285 -4.69 -2.23 2.67
CA VAL A 285 -3.61 -2.26 1.66
C VAL A 285 -3.78 -1.07 0.73
N HIS A 286 -2.71 -0.30 0.57
CA HIS A 286 -2.65 0.93 -0.20
C HIS A 286 -1.54 0.89 -1.27
N PRO A 287 -1.77 0.26 -2.43
CA PRO A 287 -0.97 0.55 -3.60
C PRO A 287 -1.25 1.99 -4.05
N GLY A 288 -0.23 2.83 -4.14
CA GLY A 288 -0.41 4.25 -4.40
C GLY A 288 0.57 4.83 -5.41
N SER A 289 0.32 6.05 -5.79
CA SER A 289 1.17 6.96 -6.56
C SER A 289 1.95 6.30 -7.72
N GLY A 290 1.24 5.73 -8.70
CA GLY A 290 1.88 5.17 -9.91
C GLY A 290 2.49 3.78 -9.73
N SER A 291 2.19 3.08 -8.63
CA SER A 291 2.60 1.69 -8.44
C SER A 291 2.07 0.80 -9.56
N GLN A 292 2.91 -0.11 -10.05
CA GLN A 292 2.57 -0.97 -11.17
C GLN A 292 2.63 -2.44 -10.75
N ARG A 293 1.66 -3.21 -11.27
CA ARG A 293 1.61 -4.67 -11.10
C ARG A 293 1.63 -5.17 -9.65
N PRO A 294 0.92 -4.53 -8.69
CA PRO A 294 0.79 -5.12 -7.37
C PRO A 294 -0.06 -6.39 -7.42
N LEU A 295 0.37 -7.42 -6.69
CA LEU A 295 -0.40 -8.65 -6.45
C LEU A 295 -0.89 -8.68 -5.01
N ILE A 296 -2.20 -8.72 -4.80
CA ILE A 296 -2.83 -8.73 -3.47
C ILE A 296 -3.67 -9.99 -3.39
N ILE A 297 -3.12 -11.07 -2.82
CA ILE A 297 -3.69 -12.42 -2.96
C ILE A 297 -3.94 -13.08 -1.61
N ASN A 298 -5.14 -13.63 -1.43
CA ASN A 298 -5.51 -14.47 -0.29
C ASN A 298 -5.28 -13.80 1.08
N ASN A 299 -5.54 -12.48 1.18
CA ASN A 299 -5.37 -11.72 2.40
C ASN A 299 -6.68 -11.61 3.19
N ARG A 300 -6.56 -11.35 4.50
CA ARG A 300 -7.64 -10.89 5.35
C ARG A 300 -7.46 -9.39 5.62
N LEU A 301 -8.48 -8.59 5.26
CA LEU A 301 -8.45 -7.13 5.37
C LEU A 301 -9.70 -6.69 6.14
N GLU A 302 -9.57 -6.50 7.45
CA GLU A 302 -10.71 -6.41 8.34
C GLU A 302 -10.68 -5.17 9.22
N ARG A 303 -11.83 -4.50 9.40
CA ARG A 303 -12.00 -3.37 10.32
C ARG A 303 -11.01 -2.21 10.16
N ASN A 304 -10.47 -2.04 8.95
CA ASN A 304 -9.77 -0.83 8.54
C ASN A 304 -10.78 0.25 8.12
N ASP A 305 -10.33 1.40 7.69
CA ASP A 305 -11.23 2.37 7.03
C ASP A 305 -11.67 1.87 5.65
N ILE A 306 -10.71 1.46 4.83
CA ILE A 306 -10.93 0.83 3.52
C ILE A 306 -10.07 -0.44 3.44
N GLY A 307 -10.61 -1.52 2.88
CA GLY A 307 -9.87 -2.78 2.74
C GLY A 307 -8.72 -2.66 1.74
N ILE A 308 -9.02 -2.40 0.47
CA ILE A 308 -8.03 -2.13 -0.59
C ILE A 308 -8.31 -0.76 -1.19
N PHE A 309 -7.30 0.09 -1.19
CA PHE A 309 -7.39 1.44 -1.75
C PHE A 309 -6.39 1.62 -2.89
N TRP A 310 -6.88 1.48 -4.12
CA TRP A 310 -6.12 1.82 -5.32
C TRP A 310 -6.09 3.35 -5.45
N CYS A 311 -4.91 3.93 -5.46
CA CYS A 311 -4.83 5.39 -5.40
C CYS A 311 -3.69 5.96 -6.24
N TRP A 312 -4.10 6.75 -7.23
CA TRP A 312 -3.28 7.65 -8.00
C TRP A 312 -2.38 6.97 -9.05
N GLY A 313 -3.01 6.38 -10.05
CA GLY A 313 -2.32 5.86 -11.24
C GLY A 313 -1.76 4.46 -11.07
N VAL A 314 -2.37 3.65 -10.21
CA VAL A 314 -2.04 2.22 -10.07
C VAL A 314 -2.56 1.46 -11.26
N LYS A 315 -1.67 0.69 -11.91
CA LYS A 315 -2.02 -0.03 -13.14
C LYS A 315 -1.56 -1.47 -13.12
N TYR A 316 -2.32 -2.29 -13.85
CA TYR A 316 -2.02 -3.71 -14.03
C TYR A 316 -1.93 -4.47 -12.71
N GLY A 317 -2.65 -4.00 -11.69
CA GLY A 317 -2.75 -4.65 -10.40
C GLY A 317 -3.74 -5.81 -10.43
N HIS A 318 -3.53 -6.77 -9.52
CA HIS A 318 -4.38 -7.95 -9.40
C HIS A 318 -4.70 -8.22 -7.93
N ALA A 319 -6.00 -8.17 -7.57
CA ALA A 319 -6.49 -8.54 -6.25
C ALA A 319 -7.37 -9.79 -6.36
N GLU A 320 -6.96 -10.89 -5.71
CA GLU A 320 -7.61 -12.19 -5.85
C GLU A 320 -7.77 -12.89 -4.50
N LYS A 321 -8.93 -13.51 -4.31
CA LYS A 321 -9.24 -14.36 -3.15
C LYS A 321 -9.03 -13.68 -1.79
N ASN A 322 -9.16 -12.37 -1.74
CA ASN A 322 -9.07 -11.63 -0.48
C ASN A 322 -10.41 -11.68 0.28
N ARG A 323 -10.32 -11.82 1.60
CA ARG A 323 -11.45 -11.67 2.51
C ARG A 323 -11.43 -10.27 3.12
N ILE A 324 -12.35 -9.41 2.70
CA ILE A 324 -12.42 -7.98 3.01
C ILE A 324 -13.70 -7.74 3.83
N VAL A 325 -13.58 -7.55 5.15
CA VAL A 325 -14.75 -7.63 6.05
C VAL A 325 -14.81 -6.46 7.04
N GLY A 326 -15.99 -5.88 7.19
CA GLY A 326 -16.29 -4.91 8.24
C GLY A 326 -15.43 -3.64 8.19
N ASN A 327 -14.95 -3.26 7.00
CA ASN A 327 -14.21 -2.01 6.84
C ASN A 327 -15.16 -0.82 6.95
N ARG A 328 -14.76 0.23 7.68
CA ARG A 328 -15.67 1.30 8.14
C ARG A 328 -16.31 2.13 7.02
N ASN A 329 -15.64 2.27 5.90
CA ASN A 329 -16.19 2.97 4.73
C ASN A 329 -16.37 2.05 3.54
N TYR A 330 -15.28 1.57 2.93
CA TYR A 330 -15.35 0.83 1.67
C TYR A 330 -14.60 -0.49 1.75
N GLY A 331 -15.13 -1.52 1.06
CA GLY A 331 -14.38 -2.75 0.87
C GLY A 331 -13.20 -2.53 -0.06
N ILE A 332 -13.48 -2.13 -1.30
CA ILE A 332 -12.49 -1.78 -2.31
C ILE A 332 -12.82 -0.38 -2.85
N SER A 333 -11.81 0.46 -3.04
CA SER A 333 -11.97 1.79 -3.61
C SER A 333 -10.92 2.07 -4.68
N ILE A 334 -11.37 2.53 -5.85
CA ILE A 334 -10.55 2.79 -7.05
C ILE A 334 -10.84 4.20 -7.53
N GLY A 335 -9.83 4.94 -7.98
CA GLY A 335 -10.04 6.34 -8.36
C GLY A 335 -9.13 6.86 -9.46
N HIS A 336 -8.47 7.93 -9.17
CA HIS A 336 -7.69 8.75 -10.10
C HIS A 336 -6.68 7.96 -10.94
N ASN A 337 -6.98 7.75 -12.24
CA ASN A 337 -6.12 7.08 -13.21
C ASN A 337 -5.68 5.66 -12.82
N ASP A 338 -6.42 5.00 -11.92
CA ASP A 338 -6.21 3.61 -11.55
C ASP A 338 -6.85 2.73 -12.60
N THR A 339 -6.07 2.19 -13.52
CA THR A 339 -6.60 1.56 -14.74
C THR A 339 -6.00 0.19 -14.97
N ASP A 340 -6.77 -0.64 -15.71
CA ASP A 340 -6.30 -1.94 -16.15
C ASP A 340 -6.02 -2.92 -14.99
N ASN A 341 -6.72 -2.74 -13.84
CA ASN A 341 -6.62 -3.59 -12.66
C ASN A 341 -7.71 -4.67 -12.67
N VAL A 342 -7.43 -5.81 -12.09
CA VAL A 342 -8.34 -6.96 -11.97
C VAL A 342 -8.62 -7.25 -10.50
N MET A 343 -9.90 -7.32 -10.14
CA MET A 343 -10.37 -7.74 -8.81
C MET A 343 -11.27 -8.96 -9.00
N VAL A 344 -10.78 -10.13 -8.62
CA VAL A 344 -11.42 -11.43 -8.93
C VAL A 344 -11.51 -12.32 -7.71
N ASP A 345 -12.61 -13.05 -7.58
CA ASP A 345 -12.84 -14.05 -6.53
C ASP A 345 -12.71 -13.52 -5.09
N ASN A 346 -12.92 -12.22 -4.85
CA ASN A 346 -12.83 -11.65 -3.51
C ASN A 346 -14.17 -11.76 -2.76
N ASP A 347 -14.09 -11.93 -1.45
CA ASP A 347 -15.21 -11.77 -0.51
C ASP A 347 -15.19 -10.35 0.07
N VAL A 348 -16.17 -9.53 -0.28
CA VAL A 348 -16.35 -8.15 0.23
C VAL A 348 -17.61 -8.09 1.06
N LEU A 349 -17.46 -8.11 2.38
CA LEU A 349 -18.56 -8.31 3.31
C LEU A 349 -18.67 -7.17 4.31
N ASP A 350 -19.89 -6.75 4.60
CA ASP A 350 -20.22 -5.82 5.69
C ASP A 350 -19.42 -4.50 5.64
N SER A 351 -19.20 -3.97 4.43
CA SER A 351 -18.56 -2.65 4.25
C SER A 351 -19.47 -1.54 4.75
N GLY A 352 -18.93 -0.55 5.47
CA GLY A 352 -19.74 0.46 6.16
C GLY A 352 -20.52 1.41 5.24
N LYS A 353 -20.12 1.59 3.97
CA LYS A 353 -20.83 2.42 2.98
C LYS A 353 -21.02 1.73 1.64
N VAL A 354 -19.93 1.34 0.98
CA VAL A 354 -19.97 0.73 -0.36
C VAL A 354 -19.05 -0.48 -0.40
N GLY A 355 -19.49 -1.54 -1.07
CA GLY A 355 -18.65 -2.72 -1.28
C GLY A 355 -17.46 -2.42 -2.19
N VAL A 356 -17.73 -2.03 -3.44
CA VAL A 356 -16.71 -1.62 -4.43
C VAL A 356 -17.08 -0.24 -4.97
N LEU A 357 -16.19 0.74 -4.76
CA LEU A 357 -16.39 2.12 -5.17
C LEU A 357 -15.41 2.52 -6.28
N PHE A 358 -15.93 2.91 -7.43
CA PHE A 358 -15.22 3.69 -8.45
C PHE A 358 -15.45 5.16 -8.17
N ARG A 359 -14.43 5.85 -7.66
CA ARG A 359 -14.55 7.27 -7.23
C ARG A 359 -14.68 8.22 -8.41
N ASP A 360 -15.47 9.27 -8.25
CA ASP A 360 -15.41 10.46 -9.12
C ASP A 360 -14.22 11.33 -8.69
N ASP A 361 -13.02 10.83 -8.91
CA ASP A 361 -11.78 11.45 -8.51
C ASP A 361 -10.82 11.52 -9.70
N THR A 362 -10.82 12.69 -10.35
CA THR A 362 -9.90 12.99 -11.43
C THR A 362 -9.43 14.44 -11.34
N ARG A 363 -8.13 14.63 -11.55
CA ARG A 363 -7.49 15.96 -11.62
C ARG A 363 -6.77 16.18 -12.94
N GLY A 364 -6.91 15.25 -13.85
CA GLY A 364 -6.36 15.30 -15.19
C GLY A 364 -7.39 14.95 -16.25
N LYS A 365 -7.06 15.14 -17.52
CA LYS A 365 -7.93 14.79 -18.63
C LYS A 365 -8.07 13.27 -18.72
N ASP A 366 -9.31 12.77 -18.67
CA ASP A 366 -9.67 11.35 -18.77
C ASP A 366 -9.04 10.43 -17.68
N PHE A 367 -8.73 10.96 -16.50
CA PHE A 367 -8.05 10.24 -15.42
C PHE A 367 -9.03 9.54 -14.45
N TRP A 368 -10.14 8.99 -14.94
CA TRP A 368 -11.00 8.12 -14.15
C TRP A 368 -10.45 6.69 -14.06
N ALA A 369 -11.08 5.89 -13.21
CA ALA A 369 -10.74 4.49 -12.98
C ALA A 369 -11.21 3.59 -14.14
N ASN A 370 -10.68 3.79 -15.33
CA ASN A 370 -11.12 3.14 -16.55
C ASN A 370 -10.50 1.73 -16.74
N ARG A 371 -11.17 0.88 -17.53
CA ARG A 371 -10.64 -0.42 -17.97
C ARG A 371 -10.30 -1.39 -16.86
N ASN A 372 -11.01 -1.30 -15.74
CA ASN A 372 -10.87 -2.24 -14.64
C ASN A 372 -11.89 -3.39 -14.78
N ARG A 373 -11.59 -4.51 -14.17
CA ARG A 373 -12.39 -5.74 -14.19
C ARG A 373 -12.77 -6.14 -12.76
N ILE A 374 -14.05 -6.39 -12.54
CA ILE A 374 -14.63 -6.88 -11.28
C ILE A 374 -15.30 -8.22 -11.59
N GLU A 375 -14.68 -9.34 -11.26
CA GLU A 375 -15.12 -10.65 -11.72
C GLU A 375 -15.28 -11.64 -10.57
N ASN A 376 -16.39 -12.38 -10.59
CA ASN A 376 -16.67 -13.50 -9.68
C ASN A 376 -16.55 -13.14 -8.17
N ASN A 377 -16.65 -11.87 -7.80
CA ASN A 377 -16.59 -11.48 -6.39
C ASN A 377 -17.92 -11.74 -5.69
N ARG A 378 -17.85 -12.06 -4.41
CA ARG A 378 -19.01 -12.09 -3.52
C ARG A 378 -19.05 -10.80 -2.72
N ILE A 379 -20.07 -9.96 -2.95
CA ILE A 379 -20.25 -8.66 -2.28
C ILE A 379 -21.55 -8.71 -1.49
N GLN A 380 -21.48 -8.55 -0.17
CA GLN A 380 -22.65 -8.73 0.69
C GLN A 380 -22.74 -7.64 1.76
N ASN A 381 -23.97 -7.18 2.02
CA ASN A 381 -24.34 -6.32 3.15
C ASN A 381 -23.54 -5.01 3.23
N SER A 382 -23.42 -4.30 2.12
CA SER A 382 -22.69 -3.02 2.10
C SER A 382 -23.55 -1.86 2.55
N GLY A 383 -22.99 -1.00 3.39
CA GLY A 383 -23.59 0.26 3.84
C GLY A 383 -24.67 0.13 4.89
N ALA A 384 -25.15 1.30 5.33
CA ALA A 384 -26.33 1.45 6.17
C ALA A 384 -27.61 1.33 5.30
N ASP A 385 -28.65 2.09 5.56
CA ASP A 385 -29.96 1.96 4.87
C ASP A 385 -29.94 2.37 3.40
N ASP A 386 -28.93 3.09 2.96
CA ASP A 386 -28.66 3.56 1.59
C ASP A 386 -27.42 2.93 0.95
N GLY A 387 -26.97 1.82 1.47
CA GLY A 387 -25.75 1.13 1.05
C GLY A 387 -25.79 0.67 -0.41
N ILE A 388 -24.59 0.55 -1.01
CA ILE A 388 -24.44 0.15 -2.41
C ILE A 388 -23.38 -0.95 -2.51
N ALA A 389 -23.69 -2.02 -3.24
CA ALA A 389 -22.71 -3.08 -3.43
C ALA A 389 -21.60 -2.65 -4.40
N ILE A 390 -21.94 -2.14 -5.59
CA ILE A 390 -20.99 -1.58 -6.56
C ILE A 390 -21.45 -0.19 -6.97
N ASP A 391 -20.61 0.82 -6.79
CA ASP A 391 -20.93 2.22 -7.11
C ASP A 391 -19.92 2.77 -8.13
N ILE A 392 -20.42 3.10 -9.34
CA ILE A 392 -19.61 3.60 -10.45
C ILE A 392 -19.92 5.08 -10.63
N ARG A 393 -18.95 5.93 -10.27
CA ARG A 393 -19.12 7.39 -10.29
C ARG A 393 -18.34 8.06 -11.42
N GLY A 394 -18.75 9.30 -11.73
CA GLY A 394 -18.07 10.18 -12.68
C GLY A 394 -18.07 9.66 -14.11
N LYS A 395 -17.06 10.03 -14.89
CA LYS A 395 -16.90 9.61 -16.30
C LYS A 395 -16.12 8.30 -16.44
N THR A 396 -16.22 7.42 -15.45
CA THR A 396 -15.58 6.10 -15.51
C THR A 396 -16.10 5.30 -16.69
N LYS A 397 -15.21 4.63 -17.42
CA LYS A 397 -15.56 3.93 -18.67
C LYS A 397 -14.79 2.64 -18.86
N ASP A 398 -15.30 1.78 -19.76
CA ASP A 398 -14.68 0.52 -20.17
C ASP A 398 -14.50 -0.45 -19.00
N LEU A 399 -15.52 -0.60 -18.15
CA LEU A 399 -15.50 -1.56 -17.05
C LEU A 399 -16.16 -2.88 -17.45
N HIS A 400 -15.58 -3.98 -16.95
CA HIS A 400 -16.16 -5.32 -17.04
C HIS A 400 -16.56 -5.77 -15.61
N ILE A 401 -17.86 -5.97 -15.39
CA ILE A 401 -18.45 -6.42 -14.12
C ILE A 401 -19.16 -7.74 -14.39
N LEU A 402 -18.45 -8.85 -14.18
CA LEU A 402 -18.84 -10.14 -14.71
C LEU A 402 -18.93 -11.20 -13.61
N GLY A 403 -19.99 -11.97 -13.58
CA GLY A 403 -20.13 -13.16 -12.74
C GLY A 403 -20.20 -12.90 -11.23
N ASN A 404 -20.37 -11.65 -10.79
CA ASN A 404 -20.37 -11.33 -9.37
C ASN A 404 -21.66 -11.74 -8.67
N GLN A 405 -21.56 -12.11 -7.40
CA GLN A 405 -22.67 -12.42 -6.51
C GLN A 405 -22.90 -11.26 -5.55
N LEU A 406 -23.91 -10.43 -5.81
CA LEU A 406 -24.30 -9.32 -4.97
C LEU A 406 -25.50 -9.72 -4.13
N LYS A 407 -25.39 -9.69 -2.80
CA LYS A 407 -26.45 -10.13 -1.90
C LYS A 407 -26.67 -9.16 -0.76
N GLU A 408 -27.92 -8.75 -0.56
CA GLU A 408 -28.36 -8.05 0.64
C GLU A 408 -29.26 -8.99 1.45
N THR A 409 -28.88 -9.27 2.70
CA THR A 409 -29.63 -10.17 3.58
C THR A 409 -30.45 -9.44 4.63
N ARG A 410 -30.23 -8.14 4.80
CA ARG A 410 -30.95 -7.26 5.71
C ARG A 410 -32.18 -6.69 4.99
N LYS A 411 -33.07 -6.01 5.71
CA LYS A 411 -34.18 -5.29 5.08
C LYS A 411 -33.61 -4.25 4.09
N PRO A 412 -34.04 -4.26 2.80
CA PRO A 412 -33.30 -3.55 1.75
C PRO A 412 -33.38 -2.02 1.82
N MET A 413 -34.36 -1.45 2.51
CA MET A 413 -34.56 0.01 2.57
C MET A 413 -34.34 0.67 1.20
N ASN A 414 -33.31 1.53 1.05
CA ASN A 414 -32.92 2.14 -0.23
C ASN A 414 -31.64 1.53 -0.84
N ARG A 415 -31.22 0.36 -0.38
CA ARG A 415 -29.97 -0.27 -0.83
C ARG A 415 -30.01 -0.67 -2.29
N ILE A 416 -28.87 -0.47 -2.96
CA ILE A 416 -28.71 -0.64 -4.42
C ILE A 416 -27.64 -1.71 -4.69
N GLY A 417 -27.92 -2.61 -5.62
CA GLY A 417 -26.95 -3.60 -6.09
C GLY A 417 -25.81 -2.94 -6.87
N ILE A 418 -26.13 -2.37 -8.03
CA ILE A 418 -25.14 -1.64 -8.85
C ILE A 418 -25.71 -0.26 -9.17
N ARG A 419 -24.95 0.81 -8.89
CA ARG A 419 -25.26 2.16 -9.36
C ARG A 419 -24.27 2.59 -10.43
N ILE A 420 -24.79 3.16 -11.53
CA ILE A 420 -24.02 3.66 -12.65
C ILE A 420 -24.36 5.13 -12.84
N ALA A 421 -23.39 6.01 -12.66
CA ALA A 421 -23.57 7.45 -12.82
C ALA A 421 -23.89 7.83 -14.28
N SER A 422 -24.61 8.94 -14.47
CA SER A 422 -25.07 9.42 -15.77
C SER A 422 -23.94 9.66 -16.80
N ASN A 423 -22.75 9.97 -16.33
CA ASN A 423 -21.58 10.25 -17.18
C ASN A 423 -20.69 9.02 -17.43
N ALA A 424 -20.99 7.88 -16.83
CA ALA A 424 -20.25 6.65 -17.05
C ALA A 424 -20.55 6.06 -18.45
N ALA A 425 -19.62 5.37 -19.05
CA ALA A 425 -19.77 4.85 -20.42
C ALA A 425 -19.16 3.47 -20.60
N ARG A 426 -19.73 2.67 -21.50
CA ARG A 426 -19.23 1.34 -21.88
C ARG A 426 -18.96 0.46 -20.64
N ILE A 427 -20.00 0.31 -19.82
CA ILE A 427 -20.00 -0.57 -18.66
C ILE A 427 -20.66 -1.88 -19.07
N GLU A 428 -19.89 -2.95 -19.10
CA GLU A 428 -20.38 -4.28 -19.38
C GLU A 428 -20.82 -4.96 -18.09
N LEU A 429 -22.08 -5.41 -18.06
CA LEU A 429 -22.67 -6.19 -16.98
C LEU A 429 -23.11 -7.54 -17.53
N ALA A 430 -22.47 -8.64 -17.14
CA ALA A 430 -22.87 -9.96 -17.57
C ALA A 430 -22.79 -10.99 -16.44
N ASN A 431 -23.76 -11.90 -16.41
CA ASN A 431 -23.82 -13.06 -15.51
C ASN A 431 -23.74 -12.71 -14.00
N ASN A 432 -24.07 -11.47 -13.59
CA ASN A 432 -24.11 -11.10 -12.20
C ASN A 432 -25.41 -11.54 -11.53
N SER A 433 -25.31 -12.19 -10.37
CA SER A 433 -26.47 -12.50 -9.51
C SER A 433 -26.67 -11.38 -8.51
N ILE A 434 -27.83 -10.69 -8.54
CA ILE A 434 -28.13 -9.53 -7.70
C ILE A 434 -29.40 -9.80 -6.92
N GLN A 435 -29.34 -9.96 -5.61
CA GLN A 435 -30.45 -10.39 -4.78
C GLN A 435 -30.62 -9.59 -3.49
N GLY A 436 -31.85 -9.32 -3.10
CA GLY A 436 -32.22 -8.72 -1.81
C GLY A 436 -32.13 -7.19 -1.73
N PHE A 437 -31.82 -6.51 -2.81
CA PHE A 437 -31.75 -5.05 -2.87
C PHE A 437 -33.10 -4.40 -3.21
N ALA A 438 -33.34 -3.17 -2.76
CA ALA A 438 -34.49 -2.38 -3.16
C ALA A 438 -34.47 -2.06 -4.66
N LYS A 439 -33.27 -1.78 -5.18
CA LYS A 439 -33.02 -1.58 -6.61
C LYS A 439 -31.80 -2.44 -7.02
N THR A 440 -31.99 -3.35 -7.94
CA THR A 440 -30.93 -4.25 -8.40
C THR A 440 -29.86 -3.47 -9.18
N ILE A 441 -30.29 -2.65 -10.16
CA ILE A 441 -29.43 -1.78 -10.97
C ILE A 441 -30.04 -0.39 -11.02
N ASP A 442 -29.30 0.63 -10.61
CA ASP A 442 -29.60 2.02 -10.74
C ASP A 442 -28.73 2.64 -11.85
N ASP A 443 -29.16 2.44 -13.11
CA ASP A 443 -28.47 3.01 -14.26
C ASP A 443 -29.03 4.43 -14.53
N GLN A 444 -28.19 5.42 -14.29
CA GLN A 444 -28.54 6.83 -14.43
C GLN A 444 -28.11 7.42 -15.79
N ARG A 445 -27.55 6.59 -16.68
CA ARG A 445 -27.20 7.03 -18.03
C ARG A 445 -28.48 7.31 -18.85
N SER A 446 -28.43 8.31 -19.71
CA SER A 446 -29.51 8.55 -20.68
C SER A 446 -29.60 7.35 -21.62
N ALA A 447 -30.81 6.88 -21.86
CA ALA A 447 -31.07 5.82 -22.83
C ALA A 447 -30.70 6.25 -24.24
#